data_3a0dd93afccf1a4be28fbe9b1f38bf76
#
_entry.id   3a0dd93afccf1a4be28fbe9b1f38bf76
#
_cell.length_a   1.000
_cell.length_b   1.000
_cell.length_c   1.000
_cell.angle_alpha   90.00
_cell.angle_beta   90.00
_cell.angle_gamma   90.00
#
_symmetry.space_group_name_H-M   'P 1'
#
loop_
_entity.id
_entity.type
_entity.pdbx_description
1 polymer ?
#
loop_
_entity_poly.entity_id
_entity_poly.type
_entity_poly.pdbx_seq_one_letter_code
_entity_poly.pdbx_strand_id
1 'polypeptide(L)' 'VLINDGRVLDDGLAYRGLTRGWLTRELSSRGYRSPSEVLLLTIDDAGKILCIGKEGAK' A
#
# COMPACT_ATOMS: atom_id res chain seq x y z
N VAL A 1 0.13 -6.26 6.47
CA VAL A 1 -0.40 -6.01 5.12
C VAL A 1 -1.24 -4.74 5.13
N LEU A 2 -0.93 -3.84 4.21
CA LEU A 2 -1.66 -2.58 4.11
C LEU A 2 -2.62 -2.59 2.92
N ILE A 3 -2.26 -3.29 1.85
CA ILE A 3 -3.12 -3.45 0.68
C ILE A 3 -3.08 -4.91 0.27
N ASN A 4 -4.25 -5.46 -0.03
CA ASN A 4 -4.36 -6.83 -0.51
C ASN A 4 -5.34 -6.84 -1.68
N ASP A 5 -4.83 -7.20 -2.85
CA ASP A 5 -5.62 -7.29 -4.08
C ASP A 5 -6.40 -6.00 -4.35
N GLY A 6 -5.71 -4.88 -4.22
CA GLY A 6 -6.30 -3.58 -4.49
C GLY A 6 -7.15 -3.03 -3.37
N ARG A 7 -7.26 -3.73 -2.26
CA ARG A 7 -8.08 -3.28 -1.12
C ARG A 7 -7.21 -2.73 -0.03
N VAL A 8 -7.54 -1.54 0.43
CA VAL A 8 -6.86 -0.93 1.55
C VAL A 8 -7.36 -1.58 2.84
N LEU A 9 -6.41 -2.02 3.65
CA LEU A 9 -6.73 -2.65 4.93
C LEU A 9 -6.54 -1.60 6.03
N ASP A 10 -7.63 -0.96 6.40
CA ASP A 10 -7.58 0.13 7.38
C ASP A 10 -7.03 -0.35 8.73
N ASP A 11 -7.32 -1.59 9.10
CA ASP A 11 -6.80 -2.15 10.35
C ASP A 11 -5.28 -2.20 10.32
N GLY A 12 -4.71 -2.54 9.17
CA GLY A 12 -3.27 -2.58 9.04
C GLY A 12 -2.64 -1.21 9.17
N LEU A 13 -3.28 -0.20 8.58
CA LEU A 13 -2.81 1.17 8.70
C LEU A 13 -2.88 1.63 10.16
N ALA A 14 -4.01 1.39 10.81
CA ALA A 14 -4.20 1.81 12.19
C ALA A 14 -3.19 1.14 13.12
N TYR A 15 -2.92 -0.14 12.88
CA TYR A 15 -1.96 -0.88 13.68
C TYR A 15 -0.59 -0.23 13.63
N ARG A 16 -0.23 0.34 12.50
CA ARG A 16 1.07 0.99 12.30
C ARG A 16 1.03 2.48 12.56
N GLY A 17 -0.12 3.04 12.94
CA GLY A 17 -0.25 4.47 13.16
C GLY A 17 -0.19 5.27 11.88
N LEU A 18 -0.57 4.66 10.77
CA LEU A 18 -0.52 5.31 9.47
C LEU A 18 -1.91 5.73 9.03
N THR A 19 -1.96 6.62 8.03
CA THR A 19 -3.23 7.12 7.52
C THR A 19 -3.36 6.81 6.04
N ARG A 20 -4.57 6.96 5.52
CA ARG A 20 -4.78 6.80 4.08
C ARG A 20 -4.05 7.89 3.30
N GLY A 21 -3.91 9.07 3.89
CA GLY A 21 -3.14 10.13 3.26
C GLY A 21 -1.69 9.72 3.07
N TRP A 22 -1.10 9.10 4.09
CA TRP A 22 0.24 8.57 3.98
C TRP A 22 0.33 7.53 2.87
N LEU A 23 -0.65 6.64 2.82
CA LEU A 23 -0.67 5.58 1.83
C LEU A 23 -0.75 6.14 0.42
N THR A 24 -1.61 7.14 0.21
CA THR A 24 -1.75 7.77 -1.09
C THR A 24 -0.43 8.37 -1.55
N ARG A 25 0.28 9.02 -0.64
CA ARG A 25 1.57 9.63 -0.97
C ARG A 25 2.60 8.57 -1.33
N GLU A 26 2.61 7.46 -0.57
CA GLU A 26 3.53 6.37 -0.85
C GLU A 26 3.29 5.79 -2.24
N LEU A 27 2.04 5.56 -2.57
CA LEU A 27 1.69 5.00 -3.87
C LEU A 27 2.04 5.94 -5.00
N SER A 28 1.76 7.23 -4.82
CA SER A 28 2.09 8.23 -5.83
C SER A 28 3.59 8.27 -6.07
N SER A 29 4.36 8.17 -5.00
CA SER A 29 5.82 8.13 -5.09
C SER A 29 6.32 6.94 -5.89
N ARG A 30 5.54 5.86 -5.92
CA ARG A 30 5.90 4.63 -6.63
C ARG A 30 5.28 4.54 -8.01
N GLY A 31 4.53 5.57 -8.42
CA GLY A 31 3.95 5.61 -9.74
C GLY A 31 2.57 5.00 -9.86
N TYR A 32 1.91 4.72 -8.74
CA TYR A 32 0.55 4.20 -8.76
C TYR A 32 -0.43 5.33 -8.53
N ARG A 33 -1.56 5.28 -9.20
CA ARG A 33 -2.60 6.30 -9.08
C ARG A 33 -3.53 6.03 -7.91
N SER A 34 -3.73 4.77 -7.59
CA SER A 34 -4.65 4.40 -6.54
C SER A 34 -4.28 3.04 -5.99
N PRO A 35 -4.80 2.69 -4.80
CA PRO A 35 -4.54 1.37 -4.22
C PRO A 35 -5.03 0.23 -5.10
N SER A 36 -6.02 0.47 -5.95
CA SER A 36 -6.55 -0.59 -6.81
C SER A 36 -5.53 -1.13 -7.79
N GLU A 37 -4.45 -0.38 -8.02
CA GLU A 37 -3.37 -0.82 -8.92
C GLU A 37 -2.35 -1.69 -8.21
N VAL A 38 -2.48 -1.87 -6.91
CA VAL A 38 -1.50 -2.61 -6.12
C VAL A 38 -2.07 -3.97 -5.74
N LEU A 39 -1.31 -5.02 -6.01
CA LEU A 39 -1.70 -6.36 -5.60
C LEU A 39 -1.43 -6.57 -4.11
N LEU A 40 -0.26 -6.14 -3.67
CA LEU A 40 0.14 -6.36 -2.29
C LEU A 40 1.05 -5.23 -1.84
N LEU A 41 0.77 -4.69 -0.68
CA LEU A 41 1.64 -3.74 -0.02
C LEU A 41 1.76 -4.12 1.43
N THR A 42 2.99 -4.36 1.88
CA THR A 42 3.23 -4.69 3.28
C THR A 42 4.33 -3.82 3.84
N ILE A 43 4.34 -3.69 5.15
CA ILE A 43 5.41 -3.03 5.86
C ILE A 43 5.82 -3.94 7.01
N ASP A 44 7.13 -4.15 7.18
CA ASP A 44 7.60 -5.02 8.24
C ASP A 44 7.98 -4.22 9.50
N ASP A 45 8.42 -4.92 10.52
CA ASP A 45 8.74 -4.28 11.79
C ASP A 45 9.93 -3.33 11.69
N ALA A 46 10.77 -3.52 10.70
CA ALA A 46 11.90 -2.64 10.47
C ALA A 46 11.52 -1.41 9.65
N GLY A 47 10.27 -1.33 9.21
CA GLY A 47 9.82 -0.21 8.40
C GLY A 47 10.05 -0.41 6.91
N LYS A 48 10.45 -1.60 6.50
CA LYS A 48 10.64 -1.88 5.10
C LYS A 48 9.32 -2.13 4.41
N ILE A 49 9.17 -1.56 3.23
CA ILE A 49 7.93 -1.67 2.46
C ILE A 49 8.16 -2.59 1.28
N LEU A 50 7.28 -3.58 1.14
CA LEU A 50 7.22 -4.43 -0.04
C LEU A 50 5.96 -4.07 -0.81
N CYS A 51 6.14 -3.67 -2.07
CA CYS A 51 5.01 -3.26 -2.90
C CYS A 51 5.04 -4.04 -4.21
N ILE A 52 3.95 -4.74 -4.49
CA ILE A 52 3.80 -5.52 -5.71
C ILE A 52 2.60 -4.97 -6.46
N GLY A 53 2.84 -4.48 -7.68
CA GLY A 53 1.76 -3.98 -8.51
C GLY A 53 1.00 -5.12 -9.17
N LYS A 54 -0.25 -4.87 -9.50
CA LYS A 54 -1.03 -5.84 -10.23
C LYS A 54 -0.51 -5.97 -11.65
N GLU A 55 -0.58 -7.17 -12.17
CA GLU A 55 -0.18 -7.40 -13.54
C GLU A 55 -1.03 -6.55 -14.46
N GLY A 56 -0.37 -5.83 -15.37
CA GLY A 56 -1.07 -4.96 -16.27
C GLY A 56 -1.41 -3.60 -15.70
N ALA A 57 -1.04 -3.34 -14.46
CA ALA A 57 -1.39 -2.10 -13.78
C ALA A 57 -0.47 -0.94 -14.15
N LYS A 58 0.51 -1.21 -14.96
CA LYS A 58 1.40 -0.13 -15.33
C LYS A 58 0.91 0.67 -16.46
#